data_b65e0fdc6287dfef9cbff63a6d9c2fc6
#
_entry.id   b65e0fdc6287dfef9cbff63a6d9c2fc6
#
_cell.length_a   1.000
_cell.length_b   1.000
_cell.length_c   1.000
_cell.angle_alpha   90.00
_cell.angle_beta   90.00
_cell.angle_gamma   90.00
#
_symmetry.space_group_name_H-M   'P 1'
#
loop_
_entity.id
_entity.type
_entity.pdbx_description
1 polymer ?
#
loop_
_entity_poly.entity_id
_entity_poly.type
_entity_poly.pdbx_seq_one_letter_code
_entity_poly.pdbx_strand_id
1 'polypeptide(L)'
;MGSISSEEIISILKTEIENYDMVSKDQEVGTVIWVGDGIATIYGIEHAMYGEIVIFENGVRGMVQDIKRDQVGCIIFGKDTEIKEGTKVTRTKKKAGIPVGDAYLGRIINALGAPIDGKGEIKADDYRAIEQEAPGIVDRQSVKQPMETGILAIDSMFPIGR
;
A
#
# COMPACT_ATOMS: atom_id res chain seq x y z
N MET A 1 29.73 -34.41 -25.81
CA MET A 1 29.19 -33.73 -24.63
C MET A 1 30.34 -33.53 -23.67
N GLY A 2 30.88 -32.30 -23.60
CA GLY A 2 32.03 -32.00 -22.71
C GLY A 2 31.56 -32.05 -21.26
N SER A 3 32.18 -32.88 -20.46
CA SER A 3 32.00 -32.87 -19.01
C SER A 3 32.66 -31.61 -18.45
N ILE A 4 31.86 -30.75 -17.86
CA ILE A 4 32.37 -29.58 -17.12
C ILE A 4 33.29 -30.10 -16.01
N SER A 5 34.50 -29.61 -15.96
CA SER A 5 35.49 -29.98 -14.95
C SER A 5 35.06 -29.45 -13.57
N SER A 6 35.40 -30.20 -12.50
CA SER A 6 35.11 -29.76 -11.12
C SER A 6 35.77 -28.40 -10.80
N GLU A 7 36.90 -28.08 -11.45
CA GLU A 7 37.59 -26.78 -11.29
C GLU A 7 36.84 -25.64 -11.97
N GLU A 8 36.16 -25.88 -13.11
CA GLU A 8 35.31 -24.89 -13.78
C GLU A 8 34.06 -24.60 -12.96
N ILE A 9 33.45 -25.61 -12.35
CA ILE A 9 32.30 -25.43 -11.45
C ILE A 9 32.70 -24.58 -10.24
N ILE A 10 33.83 -24.84 -9.63
CA ILE A 10 34.34 -24.08 -8.49
C ILE A 10 34.66 -22.63 -8.87
N SER A 11 35.22 -22.39 -10.06
CA SER A 11 35.52 -21.03 -10.52
C SER A 11 34.24 -20.23 -10.79
N ILE A 12 33.22 -20.86 -11.39
CA ILE A 12 31.93 -20.23 -11.62
C ILE A 12 31.23 -19.90 -10.28
N LEU A 13 31.22 -20.84 -9.35
CA LEU A 13 30.65 -20.60 -8.01
C LEU A 13 31.37 -19.50 -7.25
N LYS A 14 32.73 -19.43 -7.32
CA LYS A 14 33.50 -18.33 -6.72
C LYS A 14 33.14 -16.99 -7.33
N THR A 15 33.05 -16.90 -8.65
CA THR A 15 32.69 -15.67 -9.35
C THR A 15 31.26 -15.24 -9.03
N GLU A 16 30.33 -16.19 -8.91
CA GLU A 16 28.95 -15.89 -8.49
C GLU A 16 28.85 -15.45 -7.02
N ILE A 17 29.64 -16.05 -6.14
CA ILE A 17 29.71 -15.64 -4.72
C ILE A 17 30.37 -14.27 -4.57
N GLU A 18 31.44 -13.97 -5.30
CA GLU A 18 32.11 -12.66 -5.29
C GLU A 18 31.21 -11.54 -5.89
N ASN A 19 30.42 -11.87 -6.91
CA ASN A 19 29.46 -10.95 -7.52
C ASN A 19 28.09 -10.96 -6.81
N TYR A 20 27.90 -11.81 -5.80
CA TYR A 20 26.72 -11.78 -4.97
C TYR A 20 26.80 -10.54 -4.07
N ASP A 21 26.38 -9.42 -4.64
CA ASP A 21 26.14 -8.21 -3.88
C ASP A 21 25.12 -8.53 -2.79
N MET A 22 25.61 -8.71 -1.58
CA MET A 22 24.79 -8.64 -0.38
C MET A 22 24.33 -7.18 -0.18
N VAL A 23 23.73 -6.61 -1.21
CA VAL A 23 22.77 -5.55 -1.00
C VAL A 23 21.59 -6.26 -0.33
N SER A 24 21.63 -6.31 0.98
CA SER A 24 20.44 -6.48 1.80
C SER A 24 19.47 -5.40 1.32
N LYS A 25 18.72 -5.72 0.26
CA LYS A 25 17.52 -4.98 -0.05
C LYS A 25 16.64 -5.25 1.15
N ASP A 26 16.56 -4.27 2.03
CA ASP A 26 15.65 -4.21 3.18
C ASP A 26 14.16 -4.31 2.77
N GLN A 27 13.91 -4.86 1.60
CA GLN A 27 12.59 -5.10 1.04
C GLN A 27 12.29 -6.59 1.17
N GLU A 28 11.49 -6.92 2.17
CA GLU A 28 10.88 -8.23 2.22
C GLU A 28 9.98 -8.40 1.00
N VAL A 29 10.24 -9.48 0.26
CA VAL A 29 9.45 -9.87 -0.91
C VAL A 29 8.69 -11.14 -0.56
N GLY A 30 7.37 -11.04 -0.59
CA GLY A 30 6.47 -12.17 -0.40
C GLY A 30 6.00 -12.76 -1.72
N THR A 31 5.30 -13.87 -1.60
CA THR A 31 4.69 -14.57 -2.74
C THR A 31 3.22 -14.81 -2.45
N VAL A 32 2.35 -14.54 -3.43
CA VAL A 32 0.92 -14.83 -3.34
C VAL A 32 0.72 -16.35 -3.36
N ILE A 33 0.04 -16.88 -2.34
CA ILE A 33 -0.30 -18.31 -2.25
C ILE A 33 -1.76 -18.57 -2.60
N TRP A 34 -2.61 -17.56 -2.52
CA TRP A 34 -4.02 -17.63 -2.90
C TRP A 34 -4.54 -16.24 -3.25
N VAL A 35 -5.44 -16.16 -4.22
CA VAL A 35 -6.12 -14.92 -4.62
C VAL A 35 -7.57 -15.23 -4.99
N GLY A 36 -8.50 -14.39 -4.53
CA GLY A 36 -9.92 -14.49 -4.86
C GLY A 36 -10.72 -13.40 -4.15
N ASP A 37 -11.83 -12.99 -4.76
CA ASP A 37 -12.78 -12.02 -4.21
C ASP A 37 -12.14 -10.69 -3.75
N GLY A 38 -11.11 -10.23 -4.46
CA GLY A 38 -10.39 -8.99 -4.11
C GLY A 38 -9.43 -9.12 -2.92
N ILE A 39 -9.16 -10.35 -2.46
CA ILE A 39 -8.24 -10.64 -1.37
C ILE A 39 -7.08 -11.49 -1.90
N ALA A 40 -5.87 -11.21 -1.43
CA ALA A 40 -4.71 -12.05 -1.64
C ALA A 40 -4.13 -12.52 -0.30
N THR A 41 -3.75 -13.80 -0.24
CA THR A 41 -2.98 -14.35 0.87
C THR A 41 -1.52 -14.46 0.43
N ILE A 42 -0.62 -13.89 1.22
CA ILE A 42 0.79 -13.71 0.90
C ILE A 42 1.63 -14.44 1.95
N TYR A 43 2.66 -15.13 1.50
CA TYR A 43 3.68 -15.77 2.32
C TYR A 43 5.01 -15.02 2.19
N GLY A 44 5.81 -14.95 3.29
CA GLY A 44 7.17 -14.41 3.25
C GLY A 44 7.29 -12.90 3.55
N ILE A 45 6.24 -12.27 4.09
CA ILE A 45 6.27 -10.88 4.60
C ILE A 45 5.87 -10.85 6.08
N GLU A 46 6.62 -11.57 6.90
CA GLU A 46 6.29 -11.81 8.30
C GLU A 46 6.29 -10.55 9.18
N HIS A 47 7.07 -9.54 8.79
CA HIS A 47 7.14 -8.27 9.51
C HIS A 47 6.17 -7.21 8.98
N ALA A 48 5.20 -7.59 8.13
CA ALA A 48 4.20 -6.66 7.62
C ALA A 48 3.36 -6.09 8.77
N MET A 49 3.02 -4.81 8.67
CA MET A 49 2.19 -4.13 9.66
C MET A 49 0.73 -4.12 9.20
N TYR A 50 -0.20 -4.17 10.16
CA TYR A 50 -1.60 -3.92 9.87
C TYR A 50 -1.80 -2.55 9.21
N GLY A 51 -2.58 -2.50 8.14
CA GLY A 51 -2.80 -1.29 7.35
C GLY A 51 -1.62 -0.90 6.45
N GLU A 52 -0.57 -1.71 6.35
CA GLU A 52 0.57 -1.45 5.45
C GLU A 52 0.17 -1.62 3.99
N ILE A 53 0.66 -0.72 3.13
CA ILE A 53 0.53 -0.87 1.68
C ILE A 53 1.61 -1.80 1.16
N VAL A 54 1.18 -2.75 0.35
CA VAL A 54 2.05 -3.64 -0.42
C VAL A 54 1.84 -3.41 -1.92
N ILE A 55 2.85 -3.71 -2.71
CA ILE A 55 2.83 -3.54 -4.16
C ILE A 55 3.07 -4.91 -4.81
N PHE A 56 2.13 -5.34 -5.65
CA PHE A 56 2.25 -6.54 -6.45
C PHE A 56 3.16 -6.27 -7.66
N GLU A 57 3.75 -7.31 -8.23
CA GLU A 57 4.68 -7.24 -9.37
C GLU A 57 4.10 -6.49 -10.58
N ASN A 58 2.79 -6.56 -10.79
CA ASN A 58 2.06 -5.84 -11.84
C ASN A 58 1.76 -4.36 -11.50
N GLY A 59 2.25 -3.84 -10.36
CA GLY A 59 2.03 -2.47 -9.91
C GLY A 59 0.71 -2.22 -9.17
N VAL A 60 -0.17 -3.22 -9.08
CA VAL A 60 -1.39 -3.11 -8.26
C VAL A 60 -1.00 -2.98 -6.79
N ARG A 61 -1.73 -2.15 -6.06
CA ARG A 61 -1.52 -1.94 -4.62
C ARG A 61 -2.50 -2.76 -3.82
N GLY A 62 -2.09 -3.16 -2.63
CA GLY A 62 -2.97 -3.78 -1.66
C GLY A 62 -2.68 -3.28 -0.26
N MET A 63 -3.59 -3.56 0.67
CA MET A 63 -3.45 -3.19 2.07
C MET A 63 -3.52 -4.44 2.94
N VAL A 64 -2.56 -4.59 3.81
CA VAL A 64 -2.51 -5.66 4.81
C VAL A 64 -3.64 -5.49 5.81
N GLN A 65 -4.49 -6.52 5.96
CA GLN A 65 -5.65 -6.48 6.84
C GLN A 65 -5.66 -7.62 7.86
N ASP A 66 -5.09 -8.77 7.52
CA ASP A 66 -5.04 -9.94 8.39
C ASP A 66 -3.59 -10.45 8.49
N ILE A 67 -3.10 -10.62 9.70
CA ILE A 67 -1.74 -11.10 9.96
C ILE A 67 -1.84 -12.36 10.78
N LYS A 68 -1.43 -13.48 10.17
CA LYS A 68 -1.30 -14.78 10.82
C LYS A 68 0.18 -15.13 10.98
N ARG A 69 0.45 -16.25 11.64
CA ARG A 69 1.82 -16.69 11.91
C ARG A 69 2.67 -16.84 10.65
N ASP A 70 2.11 -17.46 9.63
CA ASP A 70 2.87 -17.87 8.43
C ASP A 70 2.32 -17.22 7.14
N GLN A 71 1.29 -16.38 7.25
CA GLN A 71 0.66 -15.77 6.08
C GLN A 71 0.00 -14.43 6.42
N VAL A 72 -0.07 -13.57 5.43
CA VAL A 72 -0.65 -12.23 5.54
C VAL A 72 -1.77 -12.08 4.53
N GLY A 73 -2.96 -11.73 5.01
CA GLY A 73 -4.13 -11.40 4.18
C GLY A 73 -4.11 -9.93 3.79
N CYS A 74 -4.34 -9.66 2.52
CA CYS A 74 -4.25 -8.35 1.93
C CYS A 74 -5.48 -8.07 1.05
N ILE A 75 -6.08 -6.89 1.19
CA ILE A 75 -7.14 -6.40 0.30
C ILE A 75 -6.50 -5.77 -0.93
N ILE A 76 -6.95 -6.14 -2.12
CA ILE A 76 -6.41 -5.66 -3.40
C ILE A 76 -7.12 -4.38 -3.80
N PHE A 77 -6.37 -3.32 -4.12
CA PHE A 77 -6.89 -2.05 -4.64
C PHE A 77 -6.82 -2.01 -6.17
N GLY A 78 -7.63 -2.81 -6.83
CA GLY A 78 -7.64 -2.91 -8.27
C GLY A 78 -8.29 -4.19 -8.76
N LYS A 79 -7.98 -4.55 -10.01
CA LYS A 79 -8.44 -5.81 -10.58
C LYS A 79 -7.57 -6.96 -10.08
N ASP A 80 -8.19 -7.92 -9.45
CA ASP A 80 -7.56 -9.16 -8.98
C ASP A 80 -7.23 -10.14 -10.11
N THR A 81 -7.89 -9.99 -11.27
CA THR A 81 -7.72 -10.88 -12.44
C THR A 81 -6.29 -10.95 -12.99
N GLU A 82 -5.48 -9.92 -12.70
CA GLU A 82 -4.08 -9.84 -13.13
C GLU A 82 -3.09 -10.40 -12.10
N ILE A 83 -3.58 -10.74 -10.90
CA ILE A 83 -2.78 -11.30 -9.82
C ILE A 83 -3.03 -12.81 -9.77
N LYS A 84 -1.95 -13.59 -9.78
CA LYS A 84 -1.99 -15.06 -9.75
C LYS A 84 -1.19 -15.59 -8.56
N GLU A 85 -1.44 -16.83 -8.22
CA GLU A 85 -0.56 -17.57 -7.31
C GLU A 85 0.87 -17.56 -7.85
N GLY A 86 1.84 -17.34 -6.97
CA GLY A 86 3.25 -17.15 -7.34
C GLY A 86 3.66 -15.71 -7.65
N THR A 87 2.72 -14.76 -7.81
CA THR A 87 3.03 -13.33 -8.02
C THR A 87 3.83 -12.78 -6.84
N LYS A 88 4.89 -12.03 -7.12
CA LYS A 88 5.70 -11.39 -6.09
C LYS A 88 5.04 -10.14 -5.54
N VAL A 89 5.22 -9.92 -4.25
CA VAL A 89 4.67 -8.79 -3.51
C VAL A 89 5.77 -8.14 -2.69
N THR A 90 5.90 -6.83 -2.81
CA THR A 90 6.92 -6.05 -2.09
C THR A 90 6.26 -5.15 -1.05
N ARG A 91 6.82 -5.11 0.15
CA ARG A 91 6.40 -4.21 1.22
C ARG A 91 6.83 -2.77 0.94
N THR A 92 5.97 -1.82 1.32
CA THR A 92 6.32 -0.39 1.27
C THR A 92 6.77 0.18 2.61
N LYS A 93 6.56 -0.54 3.71
CA LYS A 93 6.78 -0.09 5.09
C LYS A 93 5.98 1.19 5.44
N LYS A 94 4.95 1.52 4.66
CA LYS A 94 4.08 2.69 4.86
C LYS A 94 2.66 2.22 5.09
N LYS A 95 2.03 2.73 6.14
CA LYS A 95 0.60 2.50 6.38
C LYS A 95 -0.24 3.16 5.29
N ALA A 96 -1.42 2.59 5.04
CA ALA A 96 -2.37 3.17 4.10
C ALA A 96 -2.69 4.62 4.48
N GLY A 97 -2.60 5.51 3.52
CA GLY A 97 -2.79 6.92 3.71
C GLY A 97 -2.87 7.65 2.38
N ILE A 98 -3.01 8.96 2.46
CA ILE A 98 -3.09 9.82 1.30
C ILE A 98 -2.00 10.88 1.37
N PRO A 99 -1.32 11.19 0.28
CA PRO A 99 -0.42 12.32 0.23
C PRO A 99 -1.23 13.62 0.33
N VAL A 100 -0.72 14.59 1.07
CA VAL A 100 -1.37 15.89 1.32
C VAL A 100 -0.41 17.04 1.04
N GLY A 101 -0.97 18.23 0.84
CA GLY A 101 -0.21 19.44 0.57
C GLY A 101 -1.03 20.45 -0.23
N ASP A 102 -0.57 21.70 -0.27
CA ASP A 102 -1.25 22.77 -1.01
C ASP A 102 -1.28 22.53 -2.52
N ALA A 103 -0.33 21.73 -3.05
CA ALA A 103 -0.30 21.35 -4.45
C ALA A 103 -1.51 20.50 -4.91
N TYR A 104 -2.28 19.96 -3.96
CA TYR A 104 -3.51 19.22 -4.23
C TYR A 104 -4.74 20.11 -4.46
N LEU A 105 -4.66 21.40 -4.10
CA LEU A 105 -5.76 22.34 -4.28
C LEU A 105 -6.08 22.50 -5.78
N GLY A 106 -7.36 22.32 -6.14
CA GLY A 106 -7.81 22.38 -7.53
C GLY A 106 -7.41 21.21 -8.42
N ARG A 107 -6.89 20.13 -7.84
CA ARG A 107 -6.55 18.86 -8.53
C ARG A 107 -7.61 17.80 -8.27
N ILE A 108 -7.74 16.87 -9.22
CA ILE A 108 -8.62 15.70 -9.07
C ILE A 108 -7.73 14.47 -8.92
N ILE A 109 -7.93 13.74 -7.83
CA ILE A 109 -7.15 12.56 -7.47
C ILE A 109 -8.06 11.35 -7.24
N ASN A 110 -7.51 10.16 -7.39
CA ASN A 110 -8.17 8.92 -6.99
C ASN A 110 -8.05 8.68 -5.47
N ALA A 111 -8.66 7.62 -4.96
CA ALA A 111 -8.62 7.27 -3.55
C ALA A 111 -7.20 6.97 -3.00
N LEU A 112 -6.24 6.70 -3.85
CA LEU A 112 -4.83 6.46 -3.49
C LEU A 112 -3.94 7.71 -3.63
N GLY A 113 -4.55 8.88 -3.94
CA GLY A 113 -3.83 10.14 -4.09
C GLY A 113 -3.16 10.34 -5.45
N ALA A 114 -3.36 9.44 -6.42
CA ALA A 114 -2.81 9.63 -7.75
C ALA A 114 -3.69 10.58 -8.58
N PRO A 115 -3.09 11.55 -9.33
CA PRO A 115 -3.85 12.49 -10.14
C PRO A 115 -4.55 11.78 -11.31
N ILE A 116 -5.81 12.15 -11.55
CA ILE A 116 -6.64 11.65 -12.66
C ILE A 116 -7.14 12.78 -13.57
N ASP A 117 -6.66 14.00 -13.36
CA ASP A 117 -7.06 15.20 -14.08
C ASP A 117 -6.21 15.50 -15.33
N GLY A 118 -5.26 14.63 -15.67
CA GLY A 118 -4.36 14.80 -16.82
C GLY A 118 -3.33 15.94 -16.70
N LYS A 119 -3.21 16.59 -15.53
CA LYS A 119 -2.29 17.73 -15.32
C LYS A 119 -0.90 17.32 -14.80
N GLY A 120 -0.55 16.02 -14.87
CA GLY A 120 0.74 15.50 -14.42
C GLY A 120 0.80 15.20 -12.92
N GLU A 121 1.96 14.76 -12.47
CA GLU A 121 2.20 14.37 -11.07
C GLU A 121 2.08 15.55 -10.11
N ILE A 122 1.67 15.24 -8.87
CA ILE A 122 1.54 16.21 -7.78
C ILE A 122 2.65 15.94 -6.77
N LYS A 123 3.44 16.95 -6.46
CA LYS A 123 4.45 16.85 -5.40
C LYS A 123 3.76 17.03 -4.05
N ALA A 124 3.72 15.96 -3.27
CA ALA A 124 3.19 16.01 -1.91
C ALA A 124 4.17 16.68 -0.95
N ASP A 125 3.66 17.42 0.01
CA ASP A 125 4.44 18.01 1.09
C ASP A 125 4.51 17.05 2.29
N ASP A 126 3.44 16.30 2.55
CA ASP A 126 3.31 15.37 3.68
C ASP A 126 2.42 14.17 3.31
N TYR A 127 2.26 13.24 4.25
CA TYR A 127 1.48 12.02 4.09
C TYR A 127 0.62 11.78 5.33
N ARG A 128 -0.69 11.67 5.15
CA ARG A 128 -1.64 11.45 6.23
C ARG A 128 -2.21 10.04 6.20
N ALA A 129 -2.03 9.28 7.28
CA ALA A 129 -2.61 7.95 7.42
C ALA A 129 -4.15 8.01 7.43
N ILE A 130 -4.80 7.01 6.84
CA ILE A 130 -6.27 6.88 6.83
C ILE A 130 -6.78 6.59 8.24
N GLU A 131 -6.11 5.69 8.96
CA GLU A 131 -6.43 5.36 10.33
C GLU A 131 -5.65 6.25 11.28
N GLN A 132 -6.37 7.05 12.07
CA GLN A 132 -5.82 7.92 13.10
C GLN A 132 -6.69 7.80 14.35
N GLU A 133 -6.08 8.01 15.50
CA GLU A 133 -6.81 8.12 16.75
C GLU A 133 -7.81 9.29 16.67
N ALA A 134 -9.07 9.03 17.08
CA ALA A 134 -10.06 10.09 17.14
C ALA A 134 -9.70 11.10 18.21
N PRO A 135 -9.94 12.42 17.99
CA PRO A 135 -9.75 13.44 19.01
C PRO A 135 -10.52 13.09 20.28
N GLY A 136 -9.87 13.21 21.44
CA GLY A 136 -10.47 13.00 22.74
C GLY A 136 -11.60 14.01 23.04
N ILE A 137 -12.39 13.73 24.09
CA ILE A 137 -13.49 14.62 24.50
C ILE A 137 -12.98 16.04 24.83
N VAL A 138 -11.79 16.14 25.41
CA VAL A 138 -11.16 17.41 25.80
C VAL A 138 -10.74 18.23 24.59
N ASP A 139 -10.35 17.57 23.50
CA ASP A 139 -9.85 18.20 22.29
C ASP A 139 -10.97 18.68 21.35
N ARG A 140 -12.21 18.22 21.61
CA ARG A 140 -13.37 18.53 20.77
C ARG A 140 -14.01 19.84 21.22
N GLN A 141 -14.27 20.73 20.26
CA GLN A 141 -15.11 21.91 20.48
C GLN A 141 -16.58 21.51 20.49
N SER A 142 -17.38 22.19 21.33
CA SER A 142 -18.84 22.12 21.19
C SER A 142 -19.27 22.65 19.84
N VAL A 143 -20.23 21.97 19.21
CA VAL A 143 -20.79 22.42 17.94
C VAL A 143 -21.47 23.76 18.12
N LYS A 144 -20.99 24.80 17.43
CA LYS A 144 -21.51 26.15 17.50
C LYS A 144 -22.00 26.70 16.16
N GLN A 145 -21.62 26.04 15.07
CA GLN A 145 -21.89 26.54 13.73
C GLN A 145 -22.49 25.39 12.88
N PRO A 146 -23.64 25.60 12.23
CA PRO A 146 -24.20 24.64 11.30
C PRO A 146 -23.36 24.56 10.02
N MET A 147 -23.29 23.37 9.44
CA MET A 147 -22.74 23.16 8.11
C MET A 147 -23.85 23.37 7.08
N GLU A 148 -23.65 24.32 6.17
CA GLU A 148 -24.57 24.55 5.05
C GLU A 148 -24.31 23.50 3.98
N THR A 149 -25.22 22.52 3.86
CA THR A 149 -25.12 21.44 2.87
C THR A 149 -25.69 21.86 1.51
N GLY A 150 -26.54 22.87 1.48
CA GLY A 150 -27.29 23.30 0.30
C GLY A 150 -28.51 22.42 0.00
N ILE A 151 -28.78 21.42 0.84
CA ILE A 151 -29.95 20.55 0.73
C ILE A 151 -30.99 21.01 1.74
N LEU A 152 -32.06 21.63 1.26
CA LEU A 152 -33.11 22.24 2.10
C LEU A 152 -33.65 21.31 3.19
N ALA A 153 -33.88 20.06 2.86
CA ALA A 153 -34.41 19.08 3.80
C ALA A 153 -33.44 18.78 4.97
N ILE A 154 -32.12 18.77 4.70
CA ILE A 154 -31.11 18.55 5.74
C ILE A 154 -30.96 19.82 6.57
N ASP A 155 -30.72 20.93 5.91
CA ASP A 155 -30.41 22.19 6.60
C ASP A 155 -31.55 22.71 7.48
N SER A 156 -32.82 22.41 7.10
CA SER A 156 -33.99 22.85 7.86
C SER A 156 -34.46 21.89 8.95
N MET A 157 -34.28 20.57 8.76
CA MET A 157 -34.84 19.57 9.68
C MET A 157 -33.78 18.89 10.55
N PHE A 158 -32.59 18.65 10.00
CA PHE A 158 -31.50 17.94 10.67
C PHE A 158 -30.14 18.64 10.44
N PRO A 159 -29.98 19.85 10.99
CA PRO A 159 -28.73 20.61 10.77
C PRO A 159 -27.52 19.84 11.26
N ILE A 160 -26.53 19.71 10.38
CA ILE A 160 -25.25 19.07 10.70
C ILE A 160 -24.33 20.11 11.31
N GLY A 161 -23.68 19.77 12.40
CA GLY A 161 -22.69 20.64 13.02
C GLY A 161 -21.34 20.57 12.31
N ARG A 162 -20.65 21.68 12.24
CA ARG A 162 -19.29 21.83 11.69
C ARG A 162 -18.22 21.69 12.77
#